data_da62607160990ad72797f1fa317a0478
#
_entry.id   da62607160990ad72797f1fa317a0478
#
_cell.length_a   1.000
_cell.length_b   1.000
_cell.length_c   1.000
_cell.angle_alpha   90.00
_cell.angle_beta   90.00
_cell.angle_gamma   90.00
#
_symmetry.space_group_name_H-M   'P 1'
#
loop_
_entity.id
_entity.type
_entity.pdbx_description
1 polymer ?
#
loop_
_entity_poly.entity_id
_entity_poly.type
_entity_poly.pdbx_seq_one_letter_code
_entity_poly.pdbx_strand_id
1 'polypeptide(L)'
;LGTVVTAPDFAAAVPVHRGRFFGVPVRSRPIFTIFACMKLTFLGTGTSQGVPVIGCRCKVCTSADRRDNRLRTSAMVEACGVRMVIDAGPDFRCQMLRTGIRHLDAILLTHEHKDHIGGLDDVRAFNFVDYPPTVHKVHIWAAPRALECVRKDFDYAFAQDKYRGVPEIELHEID
;
A
#
# COMPACT_ATOMS: atom_id res chain seq x y z
N LEU A 1 0.57 -15.51 8.82
CA LEU A 1 -0.24 -14.85 9.85
C LEU A 1 0.47 -13.54 10.21
N GLY A 2 -0.06 -12.39 9.72
CA GLY A 2 0.49 -11.08 10.04
C GLY A 2 0.23 -10.75 11.51
N THR A 3 1.23 -10.19 12.19
CA THR A 3 1.08 -9.72 13.56
C THR A 3 0.22 -8.46 13.55
N VAL A 4 -0.93 -8.51 14.20
CA VAL A 4 -1.79 -7.34 14.44
C VAL A 4 -1.30 -6.69 15.72
N VAL A 5 -0.79 -5.47 15.64
CA VAL A 5 -0.46 -4.65 16.81
C VAL A 5 -1.61 -3.69 17.03
N THR A 6 -2.37 -3.88 18.10
CA THR A 6 -3.34 -2.89 18.57
C THR A 6 -2.64 -2.00 19.58
N ALA A 7 -2.63 -0.71 19.35
CA ALA A 7 -1.98 0.27 20.23
C ALA A 7 -2.94 0.80 21.30
N PRO A 8 -2.73 0.53 22.61
CA PRO A 8 -3.48 1.23 23.65
C PRO A 8 -2.86 2.52 24.17
N ASP A 9 -1.59 2.86 23.90
CA ASP A 9 -0.94 3.96 24.60
C ASP A 9 0.00 4.82 23.72
N PHE A 10 -0.57 5.68 22.86
CA PHE A 10 0.15 6.86 22.35
C PHE A 10 -0.77 8.09 22.37
N ALA A 11 -1.00 8.63 23.56
CA ALA A 11 -1.65 9.91 23.76
C ALA A 11 -0.60 10.98 24.04
N ALA A 12 -0.02 11.58 23.00
CA ALA A 12 0.71 12.83 23.11
C ALA A 12 0.45 13.67 21.85
N ALA A 13 -0.29 14.73 22.07
CA ALA A 13 -0.56 15.93 21.29
C ALA A 13 0.15 16.10 19.92
N VAL A 14 -0.62 15.89 18.84
CA VAL A 14 -0.33 16.48 17.53
C VAL A 14 -1.48 17.45 17.22
N PRO A 15 -1.20 18.72 16.85
CA PRO A 15 -2.25 19.70 16.54
C PRO A 15 -2.99 19.30 15.27
N VAL A 16 -4.31 19.19 15.36
CA VAL A 16 -5.19 18.85 14.23
C VAL A 16 -5.45 20.09 13.41
N HIS A 17 -4.89 20.18 12.21
CA HIS A 17 -5.40 21.05 11.20
C HIS A 17 -6.73 20.49 10.67
N ARG A 18 -7.77 21.35 10.65
CA ARG A 18 -9.07 21.03 9.99
C ARG A 18 -8.83 20.91 8.49
N GLY A 19 -8.70 19.68 7.99
CA GLY A 19 -8.46 19.36 6.58
C GLY A 19 -9.25 18.14 6.13
N ARG A 20 -9.39 17.99 4.84
CA ARG A 20 -9.94 16.77 4.24
C ARG A 20 -8.83 15.72 4.14
N PHE A 21 -9.04 14.57 4.72
CA PHE A 21 -8.14 13.43 4.52
C PHE A 21 -8.66 12.64 3.32
N PHE A 22 -7.89 12.53 2.23
CA PHE A 22 -8.27 11.83 0.98
C PHE A 22 -9.62 12.25 0.37
N GLY A 23 -9.98 13.55 0.45
CA GLY A 23 -11.26 14.03 -0.13
C GLY A 23 -12.50 13.66 0.67
N VAL A 24 -12.41 12.80 1.65
CA VAL A 24 -13.51 12.42 2.54
C VAL A 24 -13.67 13.49 3.62
N PRO A 25 -14.89 14.03 3.86
CA PRO A 25 -15.11 14.98 4.93
C PRO A 25 -14.90 14.27 6.29
N VAL A 26 -13.81 14.60 6.97
CA VAL A 26 -13.61 14.17 8.35
C VAL A 26 -14.63 14.93 9.19
N ARG A 27 -15.77 14.32 9.51
CA ARG A 27 -16.62 14.81 10.58
C ARG A 27 -15.74 14.90 11.82
N SER A 28 -15.82 16.03 12.55
CA SER A 28 -15.06 16.31 13.76
C SER A 28 -15.34 15.25 14.84
N ARG A 29 -14.73 14.09 14.69
CA ARG A 29 -14.66 13.08 15.75
C ARG A 29 -13.44 13.41 16.61
N PRO A 30 -13.52 13.30 17.94
CA PRO A 30 -12.37 13.50 18.79
C PRO A 30 -11.24 12.54 18.36
N ILE A 31 -10.00 13.02 18.37
CA ILE A 31 -8.78 12.30 17.95
C ILE A 31 -8.73 10.87 18.53
N PHE A 32 -9.14 10.70 19.76
CA PHE A 32 -9.25 9.40 20.44
C PHE A 32 -10.08 8.37 19.66
N THR A 33 -11.13 8.79 18.94
CA THR A 33 -11.98 7.88 18.17
C THR A 33 -11.29 7.41 16.88
N ILE A 34 -10.38 8.20 16.34
CA ILE A 34 -9.62 7.84 15.12
C ILE A 34 -8.61 6.73 15.45
N PHE A 35 -7.88 6.86 16.55
CA PHE A 35 -6.91 5.83 16.97
C PHE A 35 -7.58 4.52 17.42
N ALA A 36 -8.77 4.58 18.02
CA ALA A 36 -9.51 3.38 18.42
C ALA A 36 -9.99 2.52 17.23
N CYS A 37 -10.01 3.08 16.01
CA CYS A 37 -10.44 2.41 14.77
C CYS A 37 -9.30 2.15 13.79
N MET A 38 -8.03 2.35 14.16
CA MET A 38 -6.89 2.13 13.28
C MET A 38 -6.31 0.74 13.49
N LYS A 39 -6.12 0.01 12.37
CA LYS A 39 -5.43 -1.28 12.33
C LYS A 39 -4.23 -1.18 11.41
N LEU A 40 -3.06 -1.56 11.90
CA LEU A 40 -1.84 -1.72 11.12
C LEU A 40 -1.57 -3.22 10.91
N THR A 41 -1.39 -3.62 9.66
CA THR A 41 -1.04 -5.00 9.29
C THR A 41 0.29 -4.99 8.55
N PHE A 42 1.30 -5.70 9.07
CA PHE A 42 2.55 -5.91 8.33
C PHE A 42 2.33 -6.94 7.23
N LEU A 43 2.54 -6.54 5.98
CA LEU A 43 2.37 -7.37 4.79
C LEU A 43 3.66 -8.09 4.41
N GLY A 44 4.80 -7.49 4.74
CA GLY A 44 6.12 -8.05 4.57
C GLY A 44 7.12 -7.36 5.49
N THR A 45 8.08 -8.13 5.99
CA THR A 45 9.14 -7.68 6.93
C THR A 45 10.53 -8.08 6.46
N GLY A 46 10.66 -8.48 5.19
CA GLY A 46 11.92 -8.76 4.54
C GLY A 46 12.62 -7.46 4.11
N THR A 47 13.86 -7.61 3.64
CA THR A 47 14.61 -6.52 3.01
C THR A 47 14.14 -6.29 1.57
N SER A 48 14.84 -5.43 0.82
CA SER A 48 14.61 -5.18 -0.61
C SER A 48 14.57 -6.45 -1.47
N GLN A 49 15.21 -7.53 -1.04
CA GLN A 49 15.24 -8.82 -1.73
C GLN A 49 14.26 -9.86 -1.16
N GLY A 50 13.62 -9.56 -0.04
CA GLY A 50 12.85 -10.54 0.71
C GLY A 50 13.73 -11.60 1.40
N VAL A 51 13.11 -12.60 2.01
CA VAL A 51 13.78 -13.77 2.60
C VAL A 51 12.96 -15.00 2.21
N PRO A 52 13.56 -16.06 1.64
CA PRO A 52 14.98 -16.25 1.32
C PRO A 52 15.48 -15.36 0.17
N VAL A 53 16.76 -15.03 0.21
CA VAL A 53 17.45 -14.31 -0.88
C VAL A 53 17.91 -15.32 -1.94
N ILE A 54 17.72 -14.99 -3.22
CA ILE A 54 18.11 -15.85 -4.34
C ILE A 54 19.60 -16.20 -4.26
N GLY A 55 19.91 -17.51 -4.30
CA GLY A 55 21.26 -18.04 -4.22
C GLY A 55 21.89 -18.03 -2.83
N CYS A 56 21.25 -17.47 -1.81
CA CYS A 56 21.78 -17.47 -0.44
C CYS A 56 21.62 -18.86 0.21
N ARG A 57 22.69 -19.32 0.86
CA ARG A 57 22.74 -20.63 1.55
C ARG A 57 22.89 -20.51 3.07
N CYS A 58 22.59 -19.34 3.64
CA CYS A 58 22.63 -19.17 5.09
C CYS A 58 21.48 -19.94 5.78
N LYS A 59 21.61 -20.15 7.07
CA LYS A 59 20.65 -20.93 7.88
C LYS A 59 19.21 -20.41 7.78
N VAL A 60 19.01 -19.09 7.64
CA VAL A 60 17.68 -18.49 7.51
C VAL A 60 17.11 -18.72 6.11
N CYS A 61 17.92 -18.49 5.06
CA CYS A 61 17.45 -18.66 3.67
C CYS A 61 17.22 -20.12 3.27
N THR A 62 17.81 -21.07 3.98
CA THR A 62 17.62 -22.51 3.76
C THR A 62 16.73 -23.16 4.84
N SER A 63 16.12 -22.36 5.69
CA SER A 63 15.25 -22.83 6.77
C SER A 63 13.95 -23.43 6.22
N ALA A 64 13.49 -24.51 6.81
CA ALA A 64 12.18 -25.09 6.59
C ALA A 64 11.07 -24.38 7.38
N ASP A 65 11.42 -23.47 8.29
CA ASP A 65 10.44 -22.70 9.05
C ASP A 65 9.81 -21.61 8.18
N ARG A 66 8.49 -21.69 8.01
CA ARG A 66 7.72 -20.69 7.21
C ARG A 66 7.82 -19.27 7.75
N ARG A 67 8.18 -19.07 9.02
CA ARG A 67 8.40 -17.75 9.62
C ARG A 67 9.64 -17.05 9.07
N ASP A 68 10.59 -17.81 8.54
CA ASP A 68 11.77 -17.30 7.87
C ASP A 68 11.49 -16.84 6.43
N ASN A 69 10.30 -17.17 5.87
CA ASN A 69 9.86 -16.69 4.57
C ASN A 69 9.16 -15.33 4.73
N ARG A 70 9.89 -14.26 4.47
CA ARG A 70 9.40 -12.89 4.63
C ARG A 70 9.39 -12.16 3.30
N LEU A 71 8.22 -11.70 2.88
CA LEU A 71 8.05 -10.83 1.72
C LEU A 71 8.73 -9.48 1.98
N ARG A 72 9.02 -8.74 0.90
CA ARG A 72 9.58 -7.38 0.95
C ARG A 72 8.71 -6.47 1.81
N THR A 73 9.34 -5.47 2.41
CA THR A 73 8.69 -4.55 3.34
C THR A 73 7.46 -3.90 2.71
N SER A 74 6.35 -4.03 3.39
CA SER A 74 5.10 -3.31 3.11
C SER A 74 4.19 -3.42 4.32
N ALA A 75 3.27 -2.46 4.48
CA ALA A 75 2.29 -2.46 5.54
C ALA A 75 0.94 -1.95 5.02
N MET A 76 -0.16 -2.38 5.65
CA MET A 76 -1.50 -1.86 5.37
C MET A 76 -2.05 -1.18 6.61
N VAL A 77 -2.58 0.01 6.41
CA VAL A 77 -3.31 0.78 7.41
C VAL A 77 -4.80 0.78 7.05
N GLU A 78 -5.62 0.37 7.99
CA GLU A 78 -7.09 0.45 7.89
C GLU A 78 -7.57 1.43 8.97
N ALA A 79 -8.22 2.51 8.56
CA ALA A 79 -8.73 3.53 9.48
C ALA A 79 -9.99 4.20 8.91
N CYS A 80 -11.04 4.29 9.72
CA CYS A 80 -12.29 4.95 9.36
C CYS A 80 -12.92 4.48 8.02
N GLY A 81 -12.74 3.21 7.67
CA GLY A 81 -13.25 2.62 6.43
C GLY A 81 -12.32 2.82 5.21
N VAL A 82 -11.19 3.51 5.37
CA VAL A 82 -10.16 3.68 4.35
C VAL A 82 -9.08 2.62 4.51
N ARG A 83 -8.64 2.03 3.41
CA ARG A 83 -7.52 1.09 3.34
C ARG A 83 -6.39 1.68 2.52
N MET A 84 -5.25 1.81 3.14
CA MET A 84 -4.04 2.35 2.52
C MET A 84 -2.89 1.35 2.69
N VAL A 85 -2.15 1.11 1.61
CA VAL A 85 -0.93 0.31 1.64
C VAL A 85 0.28 1.24 1.58
N ILE A 86 1.29 0.95 2.38
CA ILE A 86 2.59 1.61 2.33
C ILE A 86 3.52 0.73 1.50
N ASP A 87 3.95 1.24 0.37
CA ASP A 87 4.77 0.60 -0.66
C ASP A 87 4.12 -0.63 -1.33
N ALA A 88 4.24 -0.67 -2.65
CA ALA A 88 3.70 -1.71 -3.52
C ALA A 88 4.84 -2.32 -4.37
N GLY A 89 5.75 -3.03 -3.71
CA GLY A 89 6.86 -3.72 -4.35
C GLY A 89 6.45 -4.98 -5.13
N PRO A 90 7.40 -5.75 -5.67
CA PRO A 90 7.11 -6.94 -6.49
C PRO A 90 6.28 -8.02 -5.80
N ASP A 91 6.23 -8.01 -4.47
CA ASP A 91 5.45 -8.97 -3.68
C ASP A 91 4.00 -8.50 -3.43
N PHE A 92 3.61 -7.30 -3.93
CA PHE A 92 2.31 -6.67 -3.68
C PHE A 92 1.14 -7.62 -3.96
N ARG A 93 1.15 -8.32 -5.10
CA ARG A 93 0.11 -9.31 -5.43
C ARG A 93 -0.04 -10.38 -4.34
N CYS A 94 1.07 -11.00 -3.93
CA CYS A 94 1.05 -12.03 -2.88
C CYS A 94 0.58 -11.45 -1.53
N GLN A 95 0.97 -10.22 -1.22
CA GLN A 95 0.57 -9.51 -0.01
C GLN A 95 -0.95 -9.27 0.00
N MET A 96 -1.51 -8.76 -1.10
CA MET A 96 -2.95 -8.50 -1.22
C MET A 96 -3.79 -9.78 -1.16
N LEU A 97 -3.35 -10.84 -1.83
CA LEU A 97 -4.03 -12.14 -1.76
C LEU A 97 -4.09 -12.71 -0.33
N ARG A 98 -3.06 -12.47 0.49
CA ARG A 98 -3.02 -12.90 1.90
C ARG A 98 -3.99 -12.11 2.79
N THR A 99 -4.25 -10.85 2.46
CA THR A 99 -5.21 -10.03 3.23
C THR A 99 -6.65 -10.36 2.92
N GLY A 100 -6.94 -10.83 1.70
CA GLY A 100 -8.29 -11.10 1.21
C GLY A 100 -9.14 -9.84 1.00
N ILE A 101 -8.55 -8.64 1.00
CA ILE A 101 -9.30 -7.40 0.76
C ILE A 101 -9.78 -7.34 -0.71
N ARG A 102 -10.93 -6.73 -0.91
CA ARG A 102 -11.52 -6.52 -2.24
C ARG A 102 -11.35 -5.08 -2.77
N HIS A 103 -11.12 -4.13 -1.88
CA HIS A 103 -11.00 -2.72 -2.22
C HIS A 103 -9.76 -2.14 -1.56
N LEU A 104 -9.05 -1.30 -2.31
CA LEU A 104 -7.90 -0.53 -1.88
C LEU A 104 -8.13 0.93 -2.27
N ASP A 105 -8.06 1.84 -1.30
CA ASP A 105 -8.35 3.25 -1.53
C ASP A 105 -7.09 4.03 -1.93
N ALA A 106 -5.96 3.70 -1.31
CA ALA A 106 -4.72 4.45 -1.54
C ALA A 106 -3.46 3.60 -1.36
N ILE A 107 -2.38 4.08 -1.98
CA ILE A 107 -1.01 3.64 -1.75
C ILE A 107 -0.18 4.86 -1.39
N LEU A 108 0.59 4.77 -0.32
CA LEU A 108 1.61 5.74 0.05
C LEU A 108 2.97 5.15 -0.34
N LEU A 109 3.69 5.81 -1.24
CA LEU A 109 5.04 5.39 -1.61
C LEU A 109 6.06 6.16 -0.78
N THR A 110 6.98 5.42 -0.17
CA THR A 110 8.06 6.01 0.60
C THR A 110 9.16 6.58 -0.31
N HIS A 111 9.46 5.89 -1.41
CA HIS A 111 10.43 6.32 -2.41
C HIS A 111 10.33 5.49 -3.71
N GLU A 112 11.13 5.83 -4.71
CA GLU A 112 11.02 5.36 -6.10
C GLU A 112 11.69 4.02 -6.42
N HIS A 113 12.34 3.34 -5.48
CA HIS A 113 13.03 2.08 -5.77
C HIS A 113 12.07 0.97 -6.18
N LYS A 114 12.53 0.05 -7.02
CA LYS A 114 11.70 -1.02 -7.61
C LYS A 114 11.12 -1.99 -6.60
N ASP A 115 11.79 -2.20 -5.49
CA ASP A 115 11.29 -3.00 -4.38
C ASP A 115 10.12 -2.34 -3.62
N HIS A 116 9.83 -1.05 -3.88
CA HIS A 116 8.73 -0.29 -3.33
C HIS A 116 7.62 0.05 -4.33
N ILE A 117 7.91 0.09 -5.65
CA ILE A 117 6.94 0.47 -6.68
C ILE A 117 6.67 -0.62 -7.72
N GLY A 118 7.50 -1.67 -7.80
CA GLY A 118 7.49 -2.64 -8.90
C GLY A 118 6.22 -3.50 -9.02
N GLY A 119 5.32 -3.48 -8.05
CA GLY A 119 4.05 -4.21 -8.06
C GLY A 119 2.82 -3.37 -8.40
N LEU A 120 2.99 -2.09 -8.78
CA LEU A 120 1.88 -1.18 -9.04
C LEU A 120 0.98 -1.61 -10.20
N ASP A 121 1.44 -2.44 -11.15
CA ASP A 121 0.58 -2.97 -12.21
C ASP A 121 -0.57 -3.82 -11.66
N ASP A 122 -0.36 -4.54 -10.57
CA ASP A 122 -1.39 -5.38 -9.93
C ASP A 122 -2.52 -4.58 -9.27
N VAL A 123 -2.39 -3.26 -9.16
CA VAL A 123 -3.45 -2.35 -8.69
C VAL A 123 -4.71 -2.48 -9.54
N ARG A 124 -4.57 -2.80 -10.83
CA ARG A 124 -5.70 -3.00 -11.75
C ARG A 124 -6.73 -4.02 -11.25
N ALA A 125 -6.31 -4.99 -10.44
CA ALA A 125 -7.24 -5.96 -9.86
C ALA A 125 -8.28 -5.30 -8.94
N PHE A 126 -7.91 -4.21 -8.26
CA PHE A 126 -8.82 -3.43 -7.42
C PHE A 126 -9.67 -2.45 -8.24
N ASN A 127 -9.14 -1.95 -9.37
CA ASN A 127 -9.89 -1.04 -10.22
C ASN A 127 -11.14 -1.68 -10.81
N PHE A 128 -11.06 -2.98 -11.14
CA PHE A 128 -12.11 -3.69 -11.89
C PHE A 128 -12.89 -4.70 -11.05
N VAL A 129 -12.76 -4.70 -9.73
CA VAL A 129 -13.41 -5.67 -8.84
C VAL A 129 -14.94 -5.65 -8.94
N ASP A 130 -15.54 -4.50 -9.24
CA ASP A 130 -16.97 -4.30 -9.42
C ASP A 130 -17.36 -3.93 -10.88
N TYR A 131 -16.46 -4.19 -11.84
CA TYR A 131 -16.74 -3.94 -13.26
C TYR A 131 -17.53 -5.09 -13.89
N PRO A 132 -18.49 -4.83 -14.82
CA PRO A 132 -19.18 -3.56 -15.04
C PRO A 132 -20.21 -3.26 -13.94
N PRO A 133 -20.63 -2.03 -13.66
CA PRO A 133 -20.34 -0.80 -14.43
C PRO A 133 -19.21 0.06 -13.84
N THR A 134 -18.70 -0.28 -12.63
CA THR A 134 -17.83 0.63 -11.88
C THR A 134 -16.35 0.33 -12.08
N VAL A 135 -15.57 1.38 -12.27
CA VAL A 135 -14.10 1.35 -12.21
C VAL A 135 -13.67 2.21 -11.04
N HIS A 136 -12.96 1.60 -10.09
CA HIS A 136 -12.42 2.29 -8.93
C HIS A 136 -11.00 2.78 -9.22
N LYS A 137 -10.72 4.04 -8.98
CA LYS A 137 -9.34 4.53 -9.02
C LYS A 137 -8.65 4.28 -7.69
N VAL A 138 -7.37 3.92 -7.75
CA VAL A 138 -6.50 3.86 -6.59
C VAL A 138 -5.64 5.11 -6.55
N HIS A 139 -5.65 5.79 -5.41
CA HIS A 139 -4.90 7.03 -5.19
C HIS A 139 -3.49 6.70 -4.74
N ILE A 140 -2.47 7.21 -5.45
CA ILE A 140 -1.05 7.06 -5.08
C ILE A 140 -0.53 8.39 -4.56
N TRP A 141 -0.04 8.37 -3.35
CA TRP A 141 0.53 9.51 -2.65
C TRP A 141 2.04 9.33 -2.50
N ALA A 142 2.83 10.28 -2.97
CA ALA A 142 4.29 10.21 -2.88
C ALA A 142 4.94 11.58 -3.06
N ALA A 143 6.22 11.68 -2.70
CA ALA A 143 7.05 12.83 -3.06
C ALA A 143 7.19 12.96 -4.60
N PRO A 144 7.44 14.18 -5.14
CA PRO A 144 7.49 14.46 -6.58
C PRO A 144 8.37 13.50 -7.37
N ARG A 145 9.56 13.22 -6.87
CA ARG A 145 10.51 12.31 -7.51
C ARG A 145 9.97 10.89 -7.69
N ALA A 146 9.27 10.36 -6.69
CA ALA A 146 8.69 9.03 -6.78
C ALA A 146 7.51 9.01 -7.78
N LEU A 147 6.69 10.07 -7.82
CA LEU A 147 5.61 10.20 -8.80
C LEU A 147 6.12 10.30 -10.23
N GLU A 148 7.23 11.00 -10.46
CA GLU A 148 7.88 11.07 -11.77
C GLU A 148 8.34 9.69 -12.24
N CYS A 149 8.98 8.90 -11.36
CA CYS A 149 9.37 7.53 -11.64
C CYS A 149 8.15 6.63 -11.94
N VAL A 150 7.06 6.76 -11.19
CA VAL A 150 5.81 6.02 -11.46
C VAL A 150 5.27 6.37 -12.84
N ARG A 151 5.20 7.66 -13.22
CA ARG A 151 4.74 8.06 -14.57
C ARG A 151 5.59 7.47 -15.68
N LYS A 152 6.91 7.42 -15.48
CA LYS A 152 7.86 6.88 -16.46
C LYS A 152 7.77 5.35 -16.57
N ASP A 153 7.69 4.65 -15.45
CA ASP A 153 7.73 3.19 -15.40
C ASP A 153 6.41 2.54 -15.84
N PHE A 154 5.30 3.26 -15.65
CA PHE A 154 3.94 2.82 -15.95
C PHE A 154 3.26 3.79 -16.95
N ASP A 155 4.01 4.30 -17.93
CA ASP A 155 3.56 5.29 -18.90
C ASP A 155 2.27 4.87 -19.64
N TYR A 156 2.13 3.58 -19.92
CA TYR A 156 0.94 2.99 -20.54
C TYR A 156 -0.34 3.20 -19.73
N ALA A 157 -0.24 3.36 -18.40
CA ALA A 157 -1.39 3.65 -17.55
C ALA A 157 -1.87 5.11 -17.67
N PHE A 158 -1.00 6.01 -18.16
CA PHE A 158 -1.26 7.44 -18.31
C PHE A 158 -1.41 7.88 -19.77
N ALA A 159 -1.28 6.98 -20.73
CA ALA A 159 -1.42 7.27 -22.16
C ALA A 159 -2.85 7.75 -22.49
N GLN A 160 -2.99 8.64 -23.50
CA GLN A 160 -4.30 9.11 -23.96
C GLN A 160 -5.12 7.97 -24.57
N ASP A 161 -4.49 7.12 -25.39
CA ASP A 161 -5.11 5.96 -26.02
C ASP A 161 -4.74 4.67 -25.29
N LYS A 162 -5.02 4.62 -24.01
CA LYS A 162 -4.67 3.47 -23.19
C LYS A 162 -5.63 2.29 -23.39
N TYR A 163 -5.10 1.08 -23.30
CA TYR A 163 -5.90 -0.15 -23.31
C TYR A 163 -6.83 -0.23 -22.09
N ARG A 164 -8.05 -0.75 -22.28
CA ARG A 164 -9.07 -0.89 -21.22
C ARG A 164 -8.70 -1.95 -20.19
N GLY A 165 -7.73 -2.03 -19.55
CA GLY A 165 -7.33 -3.07 -18.58
C GLY A 165 -6.03 -2.71 -17.90
N VAL A 166 -5.52 -1.50 -18.21
CA VAL A 166 -4.37 -0.95 -17.50
C VAL A 166 -4.79 -0.43 -16.12
N PRO A 167 -3.85 -0.26 -15.21
CA PRO A 167 -4.14 0.35 -13.91
C PRO A 167 -4.80 1.73 -14.03
N GLU A 168 -5.88 1.94 -13.30
CA GLU A 168 -6.53 3.24 -13.14
C GLU A 168 -6.03 3.88 -11.85
N ILE A 169 -5.05 4.76 -12.00
CA ILE A 169 -4.29 5.37 -10.90
C ILE A 169 -4.48 6.88 -10.93
N GLU A 170 -4.59 7.49 -9.75
CA GLU A 170 -4.57 8.93 -9.57
C GLU A 170 -3.39 9.33 -8.68
N LEU A 171 -2.51 10.20 -9.18
CA LEU A 171 -1.26 10.57 -8.50
C LEU A 171 -1.44 11.88 -7.72
N HIS A 172 -1.01 11.87 -6.47
CA HIS A 172 -1.07 12.99 -5.54
C HIS A 172 0.30 13.25 -4.94
N GLU A 173 0.71 14.50 -4.98
CA GLU A 173 1.97 14.95 -4.39
C GLU A 173 1.80 15.20 -2.91
N ILE A 174 2.81 14.81 -2.15
CA ILE A 174 3.00 15.15 -0.74
C ILE A 174 4.35 15.83 -0.56
N ASP A 175 4.35 16.91 0.22
CA ASP A 175 5.54 17.68 0.61
C ASP A 175 6.33 16.98 1.73
#